data_7914c155fc92980bf9bbd7f547d76b40
#
_entry.id   7914c155fc92980bf9bbd7f547d76b40
#
_cell.length_a   1.000
_cell.length_b   1.000
_cell.length_c   1.000
_cell.angle_alpha   90.00
_cell.angle_beta   90.00
_cell.angle_gamma   90.00
#
_symmetry.space_group_name_H-M   'P 1'
#
loop_
_entity.id
_entity.type
_entity.pdbx_description
1 polymer ?
#
loop_
_entity_poly.entity_id
_entity_poly.type
_entity_poly.pdbx_seq_one_letter_code
_entity_poly.pdbx_strand_id
1 'polypeptide(L)'
;GNFTGGLDLHQVSEENQVIVSVLDNMQRILNTRAGSLKHLPDYGLPDMTTVLQGMPGTAHQLMRVLSDVLLKYEPRIKRVDVTMQEQTQSGELHYVIDAELKDAGLVRYGTTFMPEGRVLLRHLKQQQFVDNSSYYHV
;
A
#
# COMPACT_ATOMS: atom_id res chain seq x y z
N GLY A 1 -12.10 -24.60 -24.26
CA GLY A 1 -11.11 -25.24 -23.58
C GLY A 1 -9.83 -24.49 -23.48
N ASN A 2 -8.82 -25.01 -24.13
CA ASN A 2 -7.47 -24.45 -24.02
C ASN A 2 -7.41 -23.01 -24.47
N PHE A 3 -8.21 -22.67 -25.43
CA PHE A 3 -8.23 -21.35 -25.99
C PHE A 3 -8.72 -20.32 -25.00
N THR A 4 -9.81 -20.64 -24.33
CA THR A 4 -10.37 -19.76 -23.30
C THR A 4 -9.39 -19.62 -22.14
N GLY A 5 -8.75 -20.71 -21.76
CA GLY A 5 -7.75 -20.68 -20.70
C GLY A 5 -6.58 -19.78 -21.04
N GLY A 6 -6.16 -19.78 -22.31
CA GLY A 6 -5.08 -18.91 -22.77
C GLY A 6 -5.43 -17.44 -22.67
N LEU A 7 -6.65 -17.07 -23.03
CA LEU A 7 -7.10 -15.70 -22.91
C LEU A 7 -7.18 -15.26 -21.46
N ASP A 8 -7.69 -16.12 -20.59
CA ASP A 8 -7.79 -15.82 -19.17
C ASP A 8 -6.43 -15.61 -18.54
N LEU A 9 -5.45 -16.44 -18.92
CA LEU A 9 -4.08 -16.29 -18.42
C LEU A 9 -3.46 -14.98 -18.87
N HIS A 10 -3.71 -14.59 -20.12
CA HIS A 10 -3.21 -13.32 -20.62
C HIS A 10 -3.79 -12.14 -19.84
N GLN A 11 -5.08 -12.17 -19.60
CA GLN A 11 -5.76 -11.12 -18.87
C GLN A 11 -5.27 -11.03 -17.42
N VAL A 12 -5.10 -12.16 -16.75
CA VAL A 12 -4.57 -12.21 -15.40
C VAL A 12 -3.16 -11.65 -15.35
N SER A 13 -2.34 -11.97 -16.37
CA SER A 13 -0.98 -11.43 -16.45
C SER A 13 -0.97 -9.92 -16.59
N GLU A 14 -1.87 -9.36 -17.39
CA GLU A 14 -1.98 -7.91 -17.54
C GLU A 14 -2.41 -7.25 -16.22
N GLU A 15 -3.39 -7.83 -15.55
CA GLU A 15 -3.85 -7.31 -14.25
C GLU A 15 -2.72 -7.35 -13.22
N ASN A 16 -1.96 -8.44 -13.19
CA ASN A 16 -0.83 -8.57 -12.27
C ASN A 16 0.24 -7.53 -12.57
N GLN A 17 0.48 -7.22 -13.84
CA GLN A 17 1.45 -6.19 -14.22
C GLN A 17 1.02 -4.82 -13.70
N VAL A 18 -0.27 -4.51 -13.79
CA VAL A 18 -0.79 -3.24 -13.25
C VAL A 18 -0.61 -3.20 -11.74
N ILE A 19 -0.94 -4.29 -11.05
CA ILE A 19 -0.84 -4.36 -9.61
C ILE A 19 0.61 -4.15 -9.16
N VAL A 20 1.56 -4.79 -9.83
CA VAL A 20 2.99 -4.65 -9.51
C VAL A 20 3.49 -3.26 -9.85
N SER A 21 3.06 -2.72 -10.98
CA SER A 21 3.46 -1.36 -11.37
C SER A 21 2.96 -0.32 -10.38
N VAL A 22 1.73 -0.46 -9.91
CA VAL A 22 1.19 0.42 -8.87
C VAL A 22 1.98 0.26 -7.59
N LEU A 23 2.30 -0.99 -7.20
CA LEU A 23 3.12 -1.26 -6.03
C LEU A 23 4.46 -0.55 -6.10
N ASP A 24 5.14 -0.64 -7.25
CA ASP A 24 6.42 0.02 -7.44
C ASP A 24 6.32 1.52 -7.28
N ASN A 25 5.28 2.12 -7.84
CA ASN A 25 5.08 3.56 -7.72
C ASN A 25 4.76 3.97 -6.28
N MET A 26 3.89 3.21 -5.62
CA MET A 26 3.58 3.44 -4.22
C MET A 26 4.82 3.33 -3.35
N GLN A 27 5.63 2.31 -3.59
CA GLN A 27 6.89 2.10 -2.86
C GLN A 27 7.80 3.33 -2.99
N ARG A 28 7.87 3.90 -4.17
CA ARG A 28 8.69 5.08 -4.45
C ARG A 28 8.13 6.31 -3.74
N ILE A 29 6.82 6.51 -3.83
CA ILE A 29 6.17 7.66 -3.18
C ILE A 29 6.40 7.60 -1.66
N LEU A 30 6.15 6.44 -1.06
CA LEU A 30 6.18 6.31 0.39
C LEU A 30 7.60 6.31 0.95
N ASN A 31 8.62 6.08 0.12
CA ASN A 31 10.01 6.17 0.54
C ASN A 31 10.66 7.52 0.23
N THR A 32 9.88 8.46 -0.28
CA THR A 32 10.35 9.82 -0.55
C THR A 32 9.89 10.72 0.58
N ARG A 33 10.77 11.60 1.05
CA ARG A 33 10.39 12.60 2.06
C ARG A 33 9.71 13.78 1.37
N ALA A 34 8.56 14.17 1.88
CA ALA A 34 7.86 15.35 1.38
C ALA A 34 8.76 16.57 1.50
N GLY A 35 8.82 17.37 0.45
CA GLY A 35 9.69 18.54 0.39
C GLY A 35 11.02 18.31 -0.26
N SER A 36 11.39 17.04 -0.55
CA SER A 36 12.68 16.74 -1.18
C SER A 36 12.70 17.04 -2.68
N LEU A 37 11.54 17.09 -3.33
CA LEU A 37 11.44 17.41 -4.74
C LEU A 37 10.90 18.83 -4.89
N LYS A 38 11.66 19.70 -5.58
CA LYS A 38 11.33 21.12 -5.68
C LYS A 38 9.97 21.38 -6.32
N HIS A 39 9.65 20.63 -7.34
CA HIS A 39 8.42 20.85 -8.12
C HIS A 39 7.23 20.10 -7.57
N LEU A 40 7.43 19.21 -6.60
CA LEU A 40 6.38 18.42 -6.00
C LEU A 40 6.56 18.43 -4.48
N PRO A 41 6.23 19.57 -3.82
CA PRO A 41 6.54 19.72 -2.39
C PRO A 41 5.80 18.77 -1.48
N ASP A 42 4.65 18.26 -1.90
CA ASP A 42 3.87 17.31 -1.12
C ASP A 42 4.00 15.86 -1.61
N TYR A 43 4.97 15.59 -2.49
CA TYR A 43 5.25 14.22 -2.94
C TYR A 43 6.05 13.51 -1.87
N GLY A 44 5.46 12.48 -1.27
CA GLY A 44 6.12 11.69 -0.25
C GLY A 44 5.49 11.85 1.12
N LEU A 45 6.24 11.47 2.14
CA LEU A 45 5.76 11.42 3.51
C LEU A 45 6.57 12.35 4.41
N PRO A 46 5.99 12.76 5.56
CA PRO A 46 6.75 13.50 6.55
C PRO A 46 7.90 12.66 7.11
N ASP A 47 8.80 13.32 7.83
CA ASP A 47 9.91 12.64 8.48
C ASP A 47 9.38 11.59 9.47
N MET A 48 9.74 10.33 9.23
CA MET A 48 9.24 9.23 10.05
C MET A 48 9.72 9.30 11.49
N THR A 49 10.87 9.91 11.74
CA THR A 49 11.33 10.13 13.11
C THR A 49 10.31 10.96 13.89
N THR A 50 9.80 12.02 13.27
CA THR A 50 8.77 12.87 13.87
C THR A 50 7.49 12.08 14.11
N VAL A 51 7.10 11.24 13.14
CA VAL A 51 5.91 10.41 13.29
C VAL A 51 6.04 9.46 14.48
N LEU A 52 7.17 8.79 14.58
CA LEU A 52 7.39 7.83 15.67
C LEU A 52 7.43 8.50 17.03
N GLN A 53 7.97 9.71 17.10
CA GLN A 53 8.03 10.46 18.36
C GLN A 53 6.66 10.94 18.82
N GLY A 54 5.73 11.16 17.91
CA GLY A 54 4.41 11.69 18.23
C GLY A 54 3.32 10.63 18.40
N MET A 55 3.70 9.35 18.41
CA MET A 55 2.72 8.27 18.56
C MET A 55 2.01 8.31 19.90
N PRO A 56 0.75 7.87 19.97
CA PRO A 56 -0.03 7.23 18.89
C PRO A 56 -0.76 8.21 17.96
N GLY A 57 -0.83 9.48 18.29
CA GLY A 57 -1.61 10.43 17.50
C GLY A 57 -1.13 10.57 16.07
N THR A 58 0.18 10.63 15.88
CA THR A 58 0.76 10.76 14.54
C THR A 58 0.52 9.52 13.69
N ALA A 59 0.41 8.33 14.30
CA ALA A 59 0.11 7.11 13.56
C ALA A 59 -1.27 7.19 12.92
N HIS A 60 -2.24 7.75 13.62
CA HIS A 60 -3.59 7.96 13.06
C HIS A 60 -3.59 9.02 11.98
N GLN A 61 -2.84 10.11 12.18
CA GLN A 61 -2.73 11.16 11.18
C GLN A 61 -2.07 10.63 9.90
N LEU A 62 -1.14 9.71 10.02
CA LEU A 62 -0.44 9.14 8.88
C LEU A 62 -1.40 8.40 7.94
N MET A 63 -2.48 7.82 8.45
CA MET A 63 -3.47 7.16 7.61
C MET A 63 -4.04 8.12 6.58
N ARG A 64 -4.34 9.34 7.00
CA ARG A 64 -4.87 10.36 6.09
C ARG A 64 -3.82 10.83 5.10
N VAL A 65 -2.60 11.02 5.57
CA VAL A 65 -1.48 11.41 4.71
C VAL A 65 -1.24 10.37 3.63
N LEU A 66 -1.27 9.08 4.02
CA LEU A 66 -1.11 7.98 3.05
C LEU A 66 -2.20 8.04 1.98
N SER A 67 -3.45 8.17 2.41
CA SER A 67 -4.56 8.25 1.47
C SER A 67 -4.40 9.43 0.51
N ASP A 68 -4.09 10.60 1.04
CA ASP A 68 -4.00 11.82 0.23
C ASP A 68 -2.86 11.75 -0.78
N VAL A 69 -1.68 11.32 -0.36
CA VAL A 69 -0.52 11.30 -1.25
C VAL A 69 -0.67 10.22 -2.34
N LEU A 70 -1.24 9.08 -1.99
CA LEU A 70 -1.45 8.02 -2.97
C LEU A 70 -2.50 8.39 -4.00
N LEU A 71 -3.60 9.00 -3.57
CA LEU A 71 -4.63 9.45 -4.50
C LEU A 71 -4.10 10.54 -5.44
N LYS A 72 -3.23 11.39 -4.93
CA LYS A 72 -2.69 12.49 -5.73
C LYS A 72 -1.66 12.02 -6.74
N TYR A 73 -0.77 11.11 -6.34
CA TYR A 73 0.41 10.79 -7.15
C TYR A 73 0.37 9.41 -7.80
N GLU A 74 -0.71 8.64 -7.58
CA GLU A 74 -0.92 7.39 -8.31
C GLU A 74 -2.28 7.46 -9.00
N PRO A 75 -2.33 7.93 -10.25
CA PRO A 75 -3.61 8.16 -10.93
C PRO A 75 -4.41 6.88 -11.24
N ARG A 76 -3.80 5.72 -11.17
CA ARG A 76 -4.52 4.46 -11.39
C ARG A 76 -5.38 4.05 -10.20
N ILE A 77 -5.19 4.69 -9.05
CA ILE A 77 -6.02 4.45 -7.87
C ILE A 77 -7.26 5.33 -7.95
N LYS A 78 -8.43 4.70 -7.93
CA LYS A 78 -9.72 5.40 -7.90
C LYS A 78 -10.13 5.72 -6.47
N ARG A 79 -9.90 4.79 -5.57
CA ARG A 79 -10.25 4.89 -4.16
C ARG A 79 -9.20 4.17 -3.35
N VAL A 80 -8.93 4.69 -2.15
CA VAL A 80 -8.01 4.05 -1.23
C VAL A 80 -8.60 4.11 0.18
N ASP A 81 -8.45 3.01 0.90
CA ASP A 81 -8.86 2.91 2.29
C ASP A 81 -7.68 2.37 3.07
N VAL A 82 -7.29 3.09 4.12
CA VAL A 82 -6.11 2.74 4.93
C VAL A 82 -6.58 2.32 6.31
N THR A 83 -6.13 1.16 6.75
CA THR A 83 -6.44 0.63 8.06
C THR A 83 -5.14 0.37 8.82
N MET A 84 -5.05 0.89 10.03
CA MET A 84 -3.89 0.64 10.88
C MET A 84 -4.05 -0.69 11.58
N GLN A 85 -3.00 -1.52 11.53
CA GLN A 85 -2.98 -2.79 12.22
C GLN A 85 -2.39 -2.61 13.61
N GLU A 86 -2.74 -3.54 14.50
CA GLU A 86 -2.17 -3.55 15.83
C GLU A 86 -0.65 -3.72 15.75
N GLN A 87 0.07 -2.91 16.52
CA GLN A 87 1.51 -2.95 16.53
C GLN A 87 1.99 -4.17 17.31
N THR A 88 2.70 -5.07 16.61
CA THR A 88 3.19 -6.31 17.21
C THR A 88 4.66 -6.24 17.62
N GLN A 89 5.41 -5.32 17.00
CA GLN A 89 6.83 -5.14 17.29
C GLN A 89 7.12 -3.69 17.57
N SER A 90 8.04 -3.47 18.51
CA SER A 90 8.44 -2.12 18.89
C SER A 90 9.07 -1.40 17.70
N GLY A 91 8.61 -0.19 17.44
CA GLY A 91 9.20 0.68 16.44
C GLY A 91 8.70 0.48 15.03
N GLU A 92 7.83 -0.51 14.78
CA GLU A 92 7.24 -0.73 13.46
C GLU A 92 5.79 -0.34 13.46
N LEU A 93 5.34 0.26 12.35
CA LEU A 93 3.93 0.54 12.11
C LEU A 93 3.45 -0.25 10.91
N HIS A 94 2.31 -0.89 11.06
CA HIS A 94 1.73 -1.72 10.01
C HIS A 94 0.38 -1.18 9.60
N TYR A 95 0.21 -1.01 8.29
CA TYR A 95 -1.07 -0.57 7.71
C TYR A 95 -1.46 -1.52 6.59
N VAL A 96 -2.76 -1.65 6.39
CA VAL A 96 -3.31 -2.30 5.21
C VAL A 96 -3.92 -1.22 4.34
N ILE A 97 -3.53 -1.22 3.08
CA ILE A 97 -4.03 -0.27 2.09
C ILE A 97 -4.89 -1.06 1.10
N ASP A 98 -6.19 -0.79 1.12
CA ASP A 98 -7.13 -1.35 0.16
C ASP A 98 -7.35 -0.31 -0.92
N ALA A 99 -6.90 -0.62 -2.13
CA ALA A 99 -6.97 0.29 -3.26
C ALA A 99 -7.89 -0.27 -4.33
N GLU A 100 -8.76 0.58 -4.85
CA GLU A 100 -9.53 0.24 -6.03
C GLU A 100 -8.80 0.81 -7.24
N LEU A 101 -8.29 -0.07 -8.09
CA LEU A 101 -7.53 0.30 -9.27
C LEU A 101 -8.43 0.36 -10.49
N LYS A 102 -8.13 1.27 -11.41
CA LYS A 102 -8.95 1.47 -12.61
C LYS A 102 -9.01 0.23 -13.49
N ASP A 103 -7.90 -0.52 -13.55
CA ASP A 103 -7.79 -1.64 -14.48
C ASP A 103 -7.62 -3.00 -13.82
N ALA A 104 -7.63 -3.06 -12.49
CA ALA A 104 -7.39 -4.31 -11.78
C ALA A 104 -8.33 -4.52 -10.59
N GLY A 105 -9.31 -3.63 -10.38
CA GLY A 105 -10.28 -3.77 -9.30
C GLY A 105 -9.68 -3.56 -7.93
N LEU A 106 -10.21 -4.25 -6.94
CA LEU A 106 -9.78 -4.10 -5.54
C LEU A 106 -8.51 -4.89 -5.29
N VAL A 107 -7.51 -4.22 -4.73
CA VAL A 107 -6.22 -4.82 -4.42
C VAL A 107 -5.81 -4.41 -3.02
N ARG A 108 -5.27 -5.35 -2.26
CA ARG A 108 -4.82 -5.10 -0.89
C ARG A 108 -3.31 -5.12 -0.82
N TYR A 109 -2.74 -4.10 -0.20
CA TYR A 109 -1.30 -3.97 0.00
C TYR A 109 -1.01 -3.90 1.49
N GLY A 110 -0.04 -4.70 1.95
CA GLY A 110 0.47 -4.57 3.31
C GLY A 110 1.61 -3.58 3.33
N THR A 111 1.65 -2.72 4.34
CA THR A 111 2.64 -1.65 4.44
C THR A 111 3.28 -1.69 5.81
N THR A 112 4.61 -1.71 5.85
CA THR A 112 5.37 -1.68 7.08
C THR A 112 6.31 -0.49 7.10
N PHE A 113 6.18 0.33 8.14
CA PHE A 113 7.09 1.46 8.38
C PHE A 113 8.14 1.00 9.39
N MET A 114 9.38 0.92 8.92
CA MET A 114 10.51 0.45 9.73
C MET A 114 11.01 1.58 10.64
N PRO A 115 11.62 1.25 11.78
CA PRO A 115 12.11 2.27 12.70
C PRO A 115 13.11 3.25 12.07
N GLU A 116 13.91 2.78 11.11
CA GLU A 116 14.88 3.64 10.42
C GLU A 116 14.24 4.53 9.35
N GLY A 117 12.93 4.42 9.14
CA GLY A 117 12.20 5.27 8.21
C GLY A 117 11.89 4.64 6.86
N ARG A 118 12.41 3.45 6.59
CA ARG A 118 12.14 2.75 5.32
C ARG A 118 10.74 2.18 5.34
N VAL A 119 10.07 2.24 4.19
CA VAL A 119 8.71 1.75 4.02
C VAL A 119 8.72 0.58 3.06
N LEU A 120 8.16 -0.54 3.49
CA LEU A 120 8.08 -1.75 2.69
C LEU A 120 6.62 -2.03 2.37
N LEU A 121 6.33 -2.25 1.08
CA LEU A 121 5.00 -2.63 0.63
C LEU A 121 5.05 -3.99 -0.01
N ARG A 122 3.94 -4.71 0.11
CA ARG A 122 3.78 -5.99 -0.57
C ARG A 122 2.33 -6.17 -0.97
N HIS A 123 2.12 -6.87 -2.05
CA HIS A 123 0.79 -7.23 -2.50
C HIS A 123 0.28 -8.41 -1.67
N LEU A 124 -0.83 -8.21 -0.99
CA LEU A 124 -1.47 -9.28 -0.22
C LEU A 124 -2.48 -9.96 -1.13
N LYS A 125 -2.15 -11.15 -1.60
CA LYS A 125 -3.03 -11.87 -2.50
C LYS A 125 -4.26 -12.34 -1.76
N GLN A 126 -5.39 -12.26 -2.43
CA GLN A 126 -6.66 -12.63 -1.84
C GLN A 126 -6.65 -14.06 -1.34
N GLN A 127 -6.01 -14.95 -2.06
CA GLN A 127 -5.90 -16.35 -1.68
C GLN A 127 -5.21 -16.52 -0.33
N GLN A 128 -4.12 -15.80 -0.12
CA GLN A 128 -3.41 -15.84 1.16
C GLN A 128 -4.29 -15.32 2.29
N PHE A 129 -5.04 -14.28 2.02
CA PHE A 129 -5.95 -13.70 2.99
C PHE A 129 -7.05 -14.67 3.36
N VAL A 130 -7.67 -15.32 2.38
CA VAL A 130 -8.72 -16.31 2.60
C VAL A 130 -8.20 -17.50 3.39
N ASP A 131 -6.99 -17.97 3.05
CA ASP A 131 -6.37 -19.10 3.75
C ASP A 131 -6.14 -18.75 5.22
N ASN A 132 -5.64 -17.57 5.50
CA ASN A 132 -5.43 -17.10 6.87
C ASN A 132 -6.75 -17.04 7.63
N SER A 133 -7.79 -16.55 6.99
CA SER A 133 -9.10 -16.44 7.58
C SER A 133 -9.65 -17.83 7.92
N SER A 134 -9.52 -18.77 7.00
CA SER A 134 -9.94 -20.16 7.23
C SER A 134 -9.19 -20.80 8.39
N TYR A 135 -7.91 -20.52 8.47
CA TYR A 135 -7.06 -21.06 9.53
C TYR A 135 -7.56 -20.63 10.90
N TYR A 136 -7.95 -19.40 11.03
CA TYR A 136 -8.40 -18.85 12.32
C TYR A 136 -9.83 -19.24 12.66
N HIS A 137 -10.59 -19.71 11.71
CA HIS A 137 -11.96 -20.14 11.95
C HIS A 137 -12.07 -21.59 12.40
N VAL A 138 -11.00 -22.31 12.28
CA VAL A 138 -10.96 -23.70 12.77
C VAL A 138 -10.67 -23.73 14.24
#